data_969da8e5a48d145009a1200845463948
#
_entry.id   969da8e5a48d145009a1200845463948
#
_cell.length_a   1.000
_cell.length_b   1.000
_cell.length_c   1.000
_cell.angle_alpha   90.00
_cell.angle_beta   90.00
_cell.angle_gamma   90.00
#
_symmetry.space_group_name_H-M   'P 1'
#
loop_
_entity.id
_entity.type
_entity.pdbx_description
1 polymer ?
#
loop_
_entity_poly.entity_id
_entity_poly.type
_entity_poly.pdbx_seq_one_letter_code
_entity_poly.pdbx_strand_id
1 'polypeptide(L)'
;MATAERKYPAPAVNPEIKPFFDAAAQSNLMLKKCAACGQSHFYPRAICPYCASDRTEWVTSSGRGTIYSYSVMRRVPVPYAIAYVALEEGVTMMTNIVDCDLDAIRVGHRVKVVFKPTEGGPPVPMFTPA
;
A
#
# COMPACT_ATOMS: atom_id res chain seq x y z
N MET A 1 -11.92 -26.31 -6.91
CA MET A 1 -12.13 -25.47 -8.08
C MET A 1 -11.15 -24.30 -8.05
N ALA A 2 -10.36 -24.13 -9.09
CA ALA A 2 -9.37 -23.07 -9.13
C ALA A 2 -10.08 -21.71 -9.25
N THR A 3 -9.81 -20.80 -8.35
CA THR A 3 -10.26 -19.41 -8.43
C THR A 3 -9.33 -18.66 -9.37
N ALA A 4 -9.87 -17.89 -10.31
CA ALA A 4 -9.05 -17.06 -11.18
C ALA A 4 -8.32 -16.03 -10.31
N GLU A 5 -7.01 -15.96 -10.45
CA GLU A 5 -6.22 -14.96 -9.76
C GLU A 5 -6.14 -13.68 -10.58
N ARG A 6 -6.25 -12.55 -9.91
CA ARG A 6 -6.06 -11.25 -10.54
C ARG A 6 -4.56 -11.03 -10.77
N LYS A 7 -4.22 -10.69 -12.01
CA LYS A 7 -2.85 -10.34 -12.37
C LYS A 7 -2.65 -8.83 -12.19
N TYR A 8 -1.49 -8.46 -11.70
CA TYR A 8 -1.15 -7.07 -11.47
C TYR A 8 -0.08 -6.62 -12.46
N PRO A 9 -0.29 -5.49 -13.16
CA PRO A 9 0.74 -4.95 -14.05
C PRO A 9 1.92 -4.43 -13.26
N ALA A 10 3.10 -4.43 -13.88
CA ALA A 10 4.29 -3.88 -13.24
C ALA A 10 4.15 -2.37 -13.07
N PRO A 11 4.50 -1.82 -11.89
CA PRO A 11 4.52 -0.37 -11.71
C PRO A 11 5.67 0.26 -12.47
N ALA A 12 5.50 1.52 -12.87
CA ALA A 12 6.57 2.31 -13.43
C ALA A 12 7.49 2.78 -12.29
N VAL A 13 8.75 2.33 -12.31
CA VAL A 13 9.71 2.66 -11.26
C VAL A 13 10.66 3.74 -11.79
N ASN A 14 10.80 4.82 -11.01
CA ASN A 14 11.76 5.90 -11.30
C ASN A 14 12.75 6.02 -10.12
N PRO A 15 13.85 6.81 -10.26
CA PRO A 15 14.84 6.94 -9.20
C PRO A 15 14.28 7.45 -7.86
N GLU A 16 13.22 8.28 -7.89
CA GLU A 16 12.60 8.84 -6.68
C GLU A 16 11.97 7.75 -5.81
N ILE A 17 11.34 6.75 -6.44
CA ILE A 17 10.59 5.70 -5.74
C ILE A 17 11.29 4.34 -5.78
N LYS A 18 12.44 4.22 -6.43
CA LYS A 18 13.17 2.95 -6.51
C LYS A 18 13.42 2.32 -5.13
N PRO A 19 13.85 3.08 -4.10
CA PRO A 19 14.04 2.50 -2.76
C PRO A 19 12.77 1.87 -2.18
N PHE A 20 11.60 2.42 -2.50
CA PHE A 20 10.32 1.85 -2.06
C PHE A 20 10.12 0.44 -2.61
N PHE A 21 10.34 0.26 -3.91
CA PHE A 21 10.15 -1.05 -4.55
C PHE A 21 11.30 -2.02 -4.24
N ASP A 22 12.52 -1.54 -4.04
CA ASP A 22 13.63 -2.38 -3.59
C ASP A 22 13.33 -2.96 -2.20
N ALA A 23 12.76 -2.15 -1.30
CA ALA A 23 12.35 -2.61 0.02
C ALA A 23 11.14 -3.56 -0.06
N ALA A 24 10.21 -3.33 -0.99
CA ALA A 24 9.08 -4.21 -1.22
C ALA A 24 9.53 -5.63 -1.62
N ALA A 25 10.59 -5.73 -2.40
CA ALA A 25 11.19 -7.02 -2.76
C ALA A 25 11.74 -7.77 -1.53
N GLN A 26 12.00 -7.07 -0.43
CA GLN A 26 12.41 -7.64 0.86
C GLN A 26 11.24 -7.71 1.86
N SER A 27 10.00 -7.55 1.39
CA SER A 27 8.78 -7.55 2.20
C SER A 27 8.73 -6.44 3.25
N ASN A 28 9.32 -5.29 2.94
CA ASN A 28 9.29 -4.11 3.80
C ASN A 28 8.46 -3.01 3.16
N LEU A 29 7.49 -2.47 3.90
CA LEU A 29 6.72 -1.30 3.48
C LEU A 29 7.43 -0.05 3.98
N MET A 30 7.83 0.82 3.05
CA MET A 30 8.52 2.06 3.36
C MET A 30 7.59 3.26 3.21
N LEU A 31 7.77 4.23 4.08
CA LEU A 31 7.09 5.52 4.02
C LEU A 31 8.16 6.61 3.95
N LYS A 32 7.74 7.81 3.59
CA LYS A 32 8.59 9.01 3.71
C LYS A 32 8.15 9.83 4.91
N LYS A 33 9.13 10.31 5.67
CA LYS A 33 8.91 11.24 6.78
C LYS A 33 9.71 12.51 6.54
N CYS A 34 9.07 13.66 6.67
CA CYS A 34 9.75 14.95 6.55
C CYS A 34 10.43 15.33 7.85
N ALA A 35 11.75 15.56 7.81
CA ALA A 35 12.50 16.00 8.98
C ALA A 35 12.19 17.46 9.35
N ALA A 36 11.68 18.25 8.41
CA ALA A 36 11.35 19.67 8.66
C ALA A 36 10.03 19.83 9.40
N CYS A 37 8.94 19.19 8.94
CA CYS A 37 7.63 19.32 9.56
C CYS A 37 7.23 18.11 10.43
N GLY A 38 7.97 17.03 10.37
CA GLY A 38 7.71 15.82 11.17
C GLY A 38 6.60 14.92 10.67
N GLN A 39 5.94 15.25 9.58
CA GLN A 39 4.84 14.45 9.05
C GLN A 39 5.32 13.37 8.09
N SER A 40 4.69 12.20 8.16
CA SER A 40 4.87 11.12 7.20
C SER A 40 3.86 11.26 6.07
N HIS A 41 4.22 10.77 4.88
CA HIS A 41 3.30 10.78 3.75
C HIS A 41 3.43 9.51 2.91
N PHE A 42 2.40 9.25 2.16
CA PHE A 42 2.30 8.24 1.12
C PHE A 42 1.44 8.82 -0.02
N TYR A 43 1.81 8.75 -1.23
CA TYR A 43 2.85 7.97 -1.92
C TYR A 43 4.21 8.66 -1.77
N PRO A 44 5.36 7.91 -1.78
CA PRO A 44 6.67 8.48 -1.47
C PRO A 44 7.10 9.58 -2.47
N ARG A 45 7.52 10.72 -1.93
CA ARG A 45 7.98 11.85 -2.74
C ARG A 45 9.27 12.43 -2.16
N ALA A 46 10.13 12.95 -3.06
CA ALA A 46 11.37 13.60 -2.64
C ALA A 46 11.10 14.92 -1.92
N ILE A 47 10.02 15.61 -2.30
CA ILE A 47 9.60 16.87 -1.69
C ILE A 47 8.35 16.63 -0.85
N CYS A 48 8.38 17.10 0.40
CA CYS A 48 7.26 16.94 1.32
C CYS A 48 6.00 17.64 0.76
N PRO A 49 4.86 16.91 0.63
CA PRO A 49 3.64 17.53 0.11
C PRO A 49 2.99 18.51 1.08
N TYR A 50 3.41 18.53 2.35
CA TYR A 50 2.81 19.39 3.38
C TYR A 50 3.56 20.70 3.56
N CYS A 51 4.89 20.69 3.49
CA CYS A 51 5.70 21.91 3.74
C CYS A 51 6.69 22.25 2.63
N ALA A 52 6.73 21.46 1.55
CA ALA A 52 7.61 21.64 0.39
C ALA A 52 9.11 21.52 0.70
N SER A 53 9.50 20.98 1.85
CA SER A 53 10.91 20.71 2.18
C SER A 53 11.44 19.51 1.39
N ASP A 54 12.73 19.53 1.07
CA ASP A 54 13.43 18.38 0.48
C ASP A 54 14.05 17.47 1.54
N ARG A 55 13.85 17.77 2.82
CA ARG A 55 14.40 17.02 3.95
C ARG A 55 13.51 15.80 4.28
N THR A 56 13.25 14.98 3.28
CA THR A 56 12.46 13.75 3.45
C THR A 56 13.38 12.56 3.60
N GLU A 57 13.01 11.63 4.47
CA GLU A 57 13.78 10.42 4.74
C GLU A 57 12.88 9.19 4.70
N TRP A 58 13.48 8.06 4.33
CA TRP A 58 12.78 6.78 4.31
C TRP A 58 12.65 6.23 5.72
N VAL A 59 11.44 5.77 6.06
CA VAL A 59 11.18 5.08 7.34
C VAL A 59 10.41 3.79 7.06
N THR A 60 10.68 2.77 7.87
CA THR A 60 9.99 1.48 7.73
C THR A 60 8.67 1.52 8.49
N SER A 61 7.58 1.14 7.81
CA SER A 61 6.28 0.97 8.44
C SER A 61 6.19 -0.38 9.15
N SER A 62 5.37 -0.44 10.21
CA SER A 62 5.00 -1.72 10.81
C SER A 62 4.21 -2.61 9.85
N GLY A 63 3.64 -2.02 8.80
CA GLY A 63 2.79 -2.72 7.85
C GLY A 63 1.39 -3.02 8.40
N ARG A 64 1.03 -2.45 9.52
CA ARG A 64 -0.26 -2.66 10.19
C ARG A 64 -1.13 -1.43 10.10
N GLY A 65 -2.41 -1.65 9.91
CA GLY A 65 -3.37 -0.57 9.84
C GLY A 65 -4.79 -1.03 10.03
N THR A 66 -5.70 -0.13 9.75
CA THR A 66 -7.13 -0.34 9.90
C THR A 66 -7.83 0.14 8.64
N ILE A 67 -8.84 -0.59 8.18
CA ILE A 67 -9.63 -0.16 7.02
C ILE A 67 -10.41 1.09 7.39
N TYR A 68 -10.09 2.18 6.70
CA TYR A 68 -10.78 3.46 6.84
C TYR A 68 -12.04 3.51 5.96
N SER A 69 -11.92 3.04 4.72
CA SER A 69 -13.03 2.94 3.79
C SER A 69 -12.71 1.88 2.74
N TYR A 70 -13.72 1.37 2.06
CA TYR A 70 -13.52 0.36 1.02
C TYR A 70 -14.65 0.37 0.00
N SER A 71 -14.38 -0.22 -1.17
CA SER A 71 -15.38 -0.48 -2.19
C SER A 71 -15.04 -1.78 -2.89
N VAL A 72 -16.03 -2.62 -3.12
CA VAL A 72 -15.83 -3.89 -3.82
C VAL A 72 -16.26 -3.75 -5.28
N MET A 73 -15.36 -4.04 -6.19
CA MET A 73 -15.60 -4.04 -7.63
C MET A 73 -16.07 -5.42 -8.04
N ARG A 74 -17.38 -5.58 -8.26
CA ARG A 74 -18.00 -6.89 -8.52
C ARG A 74 -18.24 -7.19 -9.99
N ARG A 75 -18.42 -6.16 -10.81
CA ARG A 75 -18.75 -6.30 -12.23
C ARG A 75 -17.50 -6.30 -13.11
N VAL A 76 -16.53 -7.11 -12.73
CA VAL A 76 -15.25 -7.26 -13.43
C VAL A 76 -14.93 -8.76 -13.51
N PRO A 77 -14.05 -9.20 -14.43
CA PRO A 77 -13.75 -10.62 -14.58
C PRO A 77 -13.27 -11.29 -13.30
N VAL A 78 -12.42 -10.60 -12.53
CA VAL A 78 -11.97 -11.06 -11.21
C VAL A 78 -12.30 -9.98 -10.20
N PRO A 79 -13.35 -10.15 -9.35
CA PRO A 79 -13.71 -9.14 -8.37
C PRO A 79 -12.57 -8.81 -7.41
N TYR A 80 -12.50 -7.55 -6.99
CA TYR A 80 -11.48 -7.08 -6.06
C TYR A 80 -12.01 -5.93 -5.21
N ALA A 81 -11.32 -5.66 -4.10
CA ALA A 81 -11.66 -4.56 -3.22
C ALA A 81 -10.59 -3.48 -3.27
N ILE A 82 -11.03 -2.23 -3.39
CA ILE A 82 -10.19 -1.05 -3.19
C ILE A 82 -10.47 -0.55 -1.78
N ALA A 83 -9.44 -0.12 -1.07
CA ALA A 83 -9.60 0.40 0.29
C ALA A 83 -8.61 1.51 0.58
N TYR A 84 -8.98 2.38 1.52
CA TYR A 84 -8.05 3.25 2.21
C TYR A 84 -7.74 2.62 3.55
N VAL A 85 -6.45 2.45 3.82
CA VAL A 85 -5.96 1.88 5.07
C VAL A 85 -5.23 2.96 5.85
N ALA A 86 -5.67 3.19 7.09
CA ALA A 86 -4.98 4.08 8.02
C ALA A 86 -3.90 3.28 8.73
N LEU A 87 -2.64 3.58 8.42
CA LEU A 87 -1.49 2.91 9.00
C LEU A 87 -1.22 3.39 10.43
N GLU A 88 -0.57 2.57 11.25
CA GLU A 88 -0.19 2.92 12.62
C GLU A 88 0.65 4.20 12.69
N GLU A 89 1.42 4.48 11.63
CA GLU A 89 2.25 5.69 11.55
C GLU A 89 1.46 6.97 11.24
N GLY A 90 0.13 6.89 11.12
CA GLY A 90 -0.71 8.04 10.87
C GLY A 90 -0.92 8.41 9.42
N VAL A 91 -0.44 7.60 8.51
CA VAL A 91 -0.60 7.80 7.06
C VAL A 91 -1.76 6.95 6.56
N THR A 92 -2.60 7.51 5.70
CA THR A 92 -3.66 6.77 5.03
C THR A 92 -3.24 6.52 3.57
N MET A 93 -3.28 5.25 3.14
CA MET A 93 -2.90 4.89 1.79
C MET A 93 -4.00 4.11 1.09
N MET A 94 -4.13 4.32 -0.23
CA MET A 94 -5.04 3.54 -1.06
C MET A 94 -4.37 2.21 -1.43
N THR A 95 -5.14 1.13 -1.35
CA THR A 95 -4.63 -0.21 -1.58
C THR A 95 -5.76 -1.16 -2.01
N ASN A 96 -5.41 -2.43 -2.20
CA ASN A 96 -6.40 -3.51 -2.36
C ASN A 96 -6.39 -4.37 -1.10
N ILE A 97 -7.58 -4.88 -0.73
CA ILE A 97 -7.70 -5.90 0.31
C ILE A 97 -7.77 -7.25 -0.39
N VAL A 98 -6.86 -8.14 -0.03
CA VAL A 98 -6.66 -9.42 -0.73
C VAL A 98 -6.67 -10.60 0.24
N ASP A 99 -6.71 -11.81 -0.32
CA ASP A 99 -6.62 -13.07 0.43
C ASP A 99 -7.71 -13.20 1.51
N CYS A 100 -8.92 -12.74 1.18
CA CYS A 100 -10.06 -12.80 2.08
C CYS A 100 -11.37 -12.88 1.31
N ASP A 101 -12.46 -13.15 2.03
CA ASP A 101 -13.80 -13.04 1.51
C ASP A 101 -14.17 -11.56 1.37
N LEU A 102 -14.44 -11.11 0.15
CA LEU A 102 -14.77 -9.72 -0.13
C LEU A 102 -16.05 -9.27 0.59
N ASP A 103 -16.96 -10.19 0.86
CA ASP A 103 -18.21 -9.87 1.57
C ASP A 103 -17.99 -9.70 3.08
N ALA A 104 -16.84 -10.12 3.59
CA ALA A 104 -16.51 -10.01 5.01
C ALA A 104 -15.73 -8.73 5.36
N ILE A 105 -15.36 -7.92 4.36
CA ILE A 105 -14.64 -6.67 4.60
C ILE A 105 -15.53 -5.68 5.33
N ARG A 106 -14.99 -5.00 6.35
CA ARG A 106 -15.70 -3.98 7.12
C ARG A 106 -14.76 -2.82 7.47
N VAL A 107 -15.32 -1.63 7.53
CA VAL A 107 -14.64 -0.46 8.10
C VAL A 107 -14.25 -0.78 9.55
N GLY A 108 -13.05 -0.43 9.94
CA GLY A 108 -12.53 -0.70 11.28
C GLY A 108 -11.80 -2.04 11.43
N HIS A 109 -11.83 -2.91 10.43
CA HIS A 109 -11.06 -4.15 10.47
C HIS A 109 -9.57 -3.88 10.46
N ARG A 110 -8.85 -4.61 11.30
CA ARG A 110 -7.39 -4.56 11.31
C ARG A 110 -6.85 -5.36 10.13
N VAL A 111 -5.82 -4.82 9.51
CA VAL A 111 -5.17 -5.42 8.35
C VAL A 111 -3.65 -5.34 8.49
N LYS A 112 -2.97 -6.18 7.73
CA LYS A 112 -1.51 -6.19 7.65
C LYS A 112 -1.09 -6.20 6.19
N VAL A 113 0.08 -5.65 5.91
CA VAL A 113 0.63 -5.61 4.55
C VAL A 113 1.03 -7.00 4.09
N VAL A 114 0.74 -7.27 2.81
CA VAL A 114 1.29 -8.41 2.06
C VAL A 114 1.79 -7.88 0.73
N PHE A 115 2.80 -8.53 0.16
CA PHE A 115 3.36 -8.09 -1.11
C PHE A 115 2.97 -9.08 -2.19
N LYS A 116 2.33 -8.57 -3.24
CA LYS A 116 1.86 -9.38 -4.36
C LYS A 116 2.77 -9.21 -5.57
N PRO A 117 3.13 -10.30 -6.25
CA PRO A 117 3.96 -10.20 -7.45
C PRO A 117 3.23 -9.46 -8.57
N THR A 118 4.01 -8.81 -9.43
CA THR A 118 3.53 -8.15 -10.64
C THR A 118 4.10 -8.83 -11.87
N GLU A 119 3.52 -8.56 -13.02
CA GLU A 119 3.97 -9.14 -14.28
C GLU A 119 5.24 -8.44 -14.77
N GLY A 120 6.40 -9.08 -14.50
CA GLY A 120 7.70 -8.57 -14.97
C GLY A 120 8.26 -7.39 -14.20
N GLY A 121 7.75 -7.11 -13.00
CA GLY A 121 8.22 -5.99 -12.18
C GLY A 121 8.34 -6.33 -10.70
N PRO A 122 8.62 -5.34 -9.85
CA PRO A 122 8.72 -5.55 -8.40
C PRO A 122 7.35 -5.87 -7.80
N PRO A 123 7.32 -6.52 -6.62
CA PRO A 123 6.07 -6.74 -5.92
C PRO A 123 5.47 -5.43 -5.42
N VAL A 124 4.16 -5.41 -5.25
CA VAL A 124 3.43 -4.23 -4.75
C VAL A 124 2.77 -4.54 -3.42
N PRO A 125 2.68 -3.56 -2.51
CA PRO A 125 2.02 -3.76 -1.22
C PRO A 125 0.51 -3.78 -1.39
N MET A 126 -0.10 -4.74 -0.72
CA MET A 126 -1.55 -4.83 -0.54
C MET A 126 -1.80 -5.22 0.91
N PHE A 127 -3.05 -5.33 1.32
CA PHE A 127 -3.35 -5.65 2.71
C PHE A 127 -4.32 -6.82 2.79
N THR A 128 -4.19 -7.59 3.84
CA THR A 128 -5.08 -8.69 4.15
C THR A 128 -5.54 -8.57 5.61
N PRO A 129 -6.71 -9.13 5.98
CA PRO A 129 -7.14 -9.12 7.37
C PRO A 129 -6.08 -9.72 8.30
N ALA A 130 -5.87 -9.03 9.40
CA ALA A 130 -4.88 -9.44 10.40
C ALA A 130 -5.50 -10.39 11.43
#